data_dfac8d0fc1dbc9bd47c87ce85411f9d5
#
_entry.id   dfac8d0fc1dbc9bd47c87ce85411f9d5
#
_cell.length_a   1.000
_cell.length_b   1.000
_cell.length_c   1.000
_cell.angle_alpha   90.00
_cell.angle_beta   90.00
_cell.angle_gamma   90.00
#
_symmetry.space_group_name_H-M   'P 1'
#
loop_
_entity.id
_entity.type
_entity.pdbx_description
1 polymer ?
#
loop_
_entity_poly.entity_id
_entity_poly.type
_entity_poly.pdbx_seq_one_letter_code
_entity_poly.pdbx_strand_id
1 'polypeptide(L)'
;MKKELIYVLLLGLFATACNDANLPSQDSIETESADIFIPEDAAEGELLIKFVPEMTSILDQVAEASSAPSLTRSGIPSTDEVLRILGGYELERVFPVDPRHEERARANGMHLWYIVRFDKNTDLKVAVNSLRQLGEVSKIQCNTTLKRVDNPSRKPIAISSERLEGAPRIAEAPFNDPGLYHQWGYIK
;
A
#
# COMPACT_ATOMS: atom_id res chain seq x y z
N MET A 1 -5.08 -19.31 68.06
CA MET A 1 -5.35 -18.01 67.37
C MET A 1 -4.10 -17.26 66.86
N LYS A 2 -2.88 -17.61 67.20
CA LYS A 2 -1.65 -16.94 66.73
C LYS A 2 -1.00 -17.59 65.49
N LYS A 3 -1.37 -18.80 65.13
CA LYS A 3 -0.81 -19.53 63.99
C LYS A 3 -1.51 -19.24 62.68
N GLU A 4 -2.79 -18.93 62.70
CA GLU A 4 -3.57 -18.60 61.53
C GLU A 4 -3.23 -17.20 60.95
N LEU A 5 -2.80 -16.27 61.84
CA LEU A 5 -2.41 -14.92 61.45
C LEU A 5 -1.08 -14.88 60.65
N ILE A 6 -0.19 -15.84 60.90
CA ILE A 6 1.12 -15.95 60.25
C ILE A 6 0.96 -16.47 58.80
N TYR A 7 -0.02 -17.37 58.59
CA TYR A 7 -0.28 -17.87 57.22
C TYR A 7 -0.90 -16.84 56.30
N VAL A 8 -1.73 -15.94 56.80
CA VAL A 8 -2.31 -14.85 56.03
C VAL A 8 -1.26 -13.80 55.66
N LEU A 9 -0.24 -13.61 56.53
CA LEU A 9 0.84 -12.65 56.27
C LEU A 9 1.89 -13.19 55.30
N LEU A 10 2.01 -14.53 55.15
CA LEU A 10 2.95 -15.17 54.22
C LEU A 10 2.37 -15.35 52.81
N LEU A 11 1.06 -15.28 52.61
CA LEU A 11 0.42 -15.34 51.30
C LEU A 11 0.36 -13.97 50.60
N GLY A 12 0.65 -12.88 51.31
CA GLY A 12 0.61 -11.51 50.77
C GLY A 12 1.89 -11.05 50.08
N LEU A 13 2.99 -11.83 50.07
CA LEU A 13 4.31 -11.39 49.64
C LEU A 13 4.76 -11.93 48.26
N PHE A 14 3.88 -12.63 47.53
CA PHE A 14 4.22 -13.18 46.19
C PHE A 14 3.53 -12.51 45.02
N ALA A 15 2.95 -11.31 45.19
CA ALA A 15 2.25 -10.61 44.12
C ALA A 15 2.96 -9.34 43.60
N THR A 16 4.29 -9.28 43.69
CA THR A 16 5.05 -8.15 43.09
C THR A 16 6.26 -8.65 42.34
N ALA A 17 6.02 -9.41 41.26
CA ALA A 17 7.05 -9.67 40.29
C ALA A 17 6.36 -9.79 38.92
N CYS A 18 6.81 -8.98 37.96
CA CYS A 18 6.45 -8.84 36.57
C CYS A 18 5.44 -7.71 36.25
N ASN A 19 5.89 -6.49 36.42
CA ASN A 19 5.37 -5.37 35.64
C ASN A 19 6.51 -4.77 34.79
N ASP A 20 7.13 -5.62 33.97
CA ASP A 20 7.95 -5.22 32.85
C ASP A 20 7.15 -5.41 31.58
N ALA A 21 6.18 -4.55 31.38
CA ALA A 21 5.55 -4.37 30.08
C ALA A 21 5.23 -2.90 29.92
N ASN A 22 6.26 -2.08 29.85
CA ASN A 22 6.16 -0.78 29.24
C ASN A 22 6.28 -0.97 27.70
N LEU A 23 5.42 -1.85 27.15
CA LEU A 23 5.03 -1.75 25.77
C LEU A 23 4.06 -0.57 25.70
N PRO A 24 4.34 0.46 24.89
CA PRO A 24 3.33 1.47 24.65
C PRO A 24 2.12 0.75 24.05
N SER A 25 1.03 0.74 24.80
CA SER A 25 -0.28 0.32 24.31
C SER A 25 -0.57 1.11 23.02
N GLN A 26 -0.74 0.40 21.93
CA GLN A 26 -1.12 0.94 20.62
C GLN A 26 -2.60 1.39 20.58
N ASP A 27 -3.16 1.82 21.69
CA ASP A 27 -4.54 2.26 21.78
C ASP A 27 -4.62 3.73 22.22
N SER A 28 -3.98 4.57 21.45
CA SER A 28 -4.39 5.96 21.28
C SER A 28 -3.76 6.46 19.98
N ILE A 29 -4.40 6.12 18.87
CA ILE A 29 -4.29 6.98 17.69
C ILE A 29 -5.05 8.24 18.10
N GLU A 30 -4.38 9.10 18.85
CA GLU A 30 -4.75 10.51 18.91
C GLU A 30 -4.75 10.96 17.46
N THR A 31 -5.93 11.32 17.00
CA THR A 31 -6.14 11.97 15.71
C THR A 31 -5.61 13.41 15.85
N GLU A 32 -4.30 13.53 16.09
CA GLU A 32 -3.61 14.76 15.78
C GLU A 32 -3.86 15.01 14.30
N SER A 33 -4.32 16.19 13.98
CA SER A 33 -4.37 16.73 12.63
C SER A 33 -2.93 16.93 12.15
N ALA A 34 -2.21 15.81 11.99
CA ALA A 34 -0.89 15.80 11.41
C ALA A 34 -1.01 16.46 10.05
N ASP A 35 -0.28 17.55 9.88
CA ASP A 35 -0.22 18.26 8.62
C ASP A 35 0.13 17.25 7.53
N ILE A 36 -0.80 17.08 6.57
CA ILE A 36 -0.68 16.02 5.58
C ILE A 36 0.47 16.37 4.67
N PHE A 37 1.54 15.60 4.74
CA PHE A 37 2.67 15.75 3.84
C PHE A 37 2.25 15.32 2.43
N ILE A 38 2.24 16.28 1.51
CA ILE A 38 2.05 16.03 0.07
C ILE A 38 3.43 16.20 -0.58
N PRO A 39 3.98 15.11 -1.17
CA PRO A 39 5.24 15.19 -1.91
C PRO A 39 5.16 16.17 -3.09
N GLU A 40 6.27 16.82 -3.44
CA GLU A 40 6.33 17.73 -4.59
C GLU A 40 6.11 17.02 -5.93
N ASP A 41 6.38 15.72 -5.98
CA ASP A 41 6.19 14.85 -7.15
C ASP A 41 4.85 14.09 -7.10
N ALA A 42 3.93 14.50 -6.21
CA ALA A 42 2.58 13.93 -6.17
C ALA A 42 1.85 14.14 -7.50
N ALA A 43 1.22 13.07 -7.98
CA ALA A 43 0.40 13.13 -9.18
C ALA A 43 -0.87 13.94 -8.92
N GLU A 44 -1.11 14.96 -9.75
CA GLU A 44 -2.32 15.78 -9.66
C GLU A 44 -3.56 14.97 -10.08
N GLY A 45 -4.64 15.11 -9.31
CA GLY A 45 -5.91 14.46 -9.60
C GLY A 45 -5.92 12.94 -9.34
N GLU A 46 -4.94 12.41 -8.62
CA GLU A 46 -4.89 11.00 -8.26
C GLU A 46 -4.53 10.78 -6.79
N LEU A 47 -5.24 9.87 -6.15
CA LEU A 47 -4.95 9.38 -4.79
C LEU A 47 -5.10 7.88 -4.73
N LEU A 48 -4.31 7.25 -3.86
CA LEU A 48 -4.45 5.85 -3.49
C LEU A 48 -5.22 5.80 -2.17
N ILE A 49 -6.32 5.07 -2.14
CA ILE A 49 -7.09 4.86 -0.92
C ILE A 49 -7.17 3.37 -0.60
N LYS A 50 -7.22 3.06 0.69
CA LYS A 50 -7.52 1.71 1.17
C LYS A 50 -8.82 1.76 1.95
N PHE A 51 -9.79 0.98 1.55
CA PHE A 51 -11.01 0.79 2.30
C PHE A 51 -10.80 -0.10 3.53
N VAL A 52 -11.72 0.00 4.50
CA VAL A 52 -11.77 -0.94 5.62
C VAL A 52 -12.30 -2.30 5.15
N PRO A 53 -11.97 -3.41 5.84
CA PRO A 53 -12.38 -4.75 5.41
C PRO A 53 -13.89 -4.96 5.30
N GLU A 54 -14.66 -4.22 6.06
CA GLU A 54 -16.13 -4.27 6.09
C GLU A 54 -16.76 -3.87 4.75
N MET A 55 -16.03 -3.13 3.92
CA MET A 55 -16.51 -2.69 2.61
C MET A 55 -16.31 -3.73 1.50
N THR A 56 -15.64 -4.85 1.78
CA THR A 56 -15.30 -5.89 0.81
C THR A 56 -16.53 -6.34 0.00
N SER A 57 -17.63 -6.67 0.67
CA SER A 57 -18.82 -7.21 0.00
C SER A 57 -19.48 -6.20 -0.95
N ILE A 58 -19.49 -4.92 -0.58
CA ILE A 58 -20.07 -3.85 -1.41
C ILE A 58 -19.18 -3.63 -2.65
N LEU A 59 -17.88 -3.53 -2.45
CA LEU A 59 -16.91 -3.33 -3.54
C LEU A 59 -16.91 -4.49 -4.53
N ASP A 60 -17.02 -5.73 -4.04
CA ASP A 60 -17.12 -6.92 -4.90
C ASP A 60 -18.41 -6.91 -5.72
N GLN A 61 -19.56 -6.60 -5.12
CA GLN A 61 -20.83 -6.50 -5.83
C GLN A 61 -20.79 -5.46 -6.96
N VAL A 62 -20.19 -4.29 -6.70
CA VAL A 62 -20.06 -3.26 -7.73
C VAL A 62 -19.10 -3.68 -8.83
N ALA A 63 -17.99 -4.34 -8.47
CA ALA A 63 -17.04 -4.86 -9.44
C ALA A 63 -17.65 -5.97 -10.33
N GLU A 64 -18.45 -6.86 -9.76
CA GLU A 64 -19.16 -7.93 -10.50
C GLU A 64 -20.24 -7.35 -11.42
N ALA A 65 -20.92 -6.29 -10.99
CA ALA A 65 -21.92 -5.62 -11.81
C ALA A 65 -21.33 -4.80 -12.97
N SER A 66 -20.04 -4.45 -12.88
CA SER A 66 -19.32 -3.69 -13.88
C SER A 66 -18.54 -4.62 -14.80
N SER A 67 -18.70 -4.45 -16.11
CA SER A 67 -17.86 -5.13 -17.11
C SER A 67 -16.54 -4.39 -17.37
N ALA A 68 -16.33 -3.24 -16.75
CA ALA A 68 -15.16 -2.41 -16.94
C ALA A 68 -14.11 -2.64 -15.83
N PRO A 69 -12.82 -2.49 -16.15
CA PRO A 69 -11.74 -2.60 -15.15
C PRO A 69 -11.76 -1.47 -14.13
N SER A 70 -12.37 -0.35 -14.47
CA SER A 70 -12.55 0.80 -13.59
C SER A 70 -14.03 1.05 -13.30
N LEU A 71 -14.30 1.57 -12.11
CA LEU A 71 -15.63 1.88 -11.62
C LEU A 71 -15.83 3.41 -11.61
N THR A 72 -17.04 3.84 -11.84
CA THR A 72 -17.43 5.26 -11.69
C THR A 72 -18.01 5.54 -10.29
N ARG A 73 -18.28 4.49 -9.51
CA ARG A 73 -18.83 4.56 -8.15
C ARG A 73 -18.26 3.42 -7.30
N SER A 74 -18.12 3.69 -6.01
CA SER A 74 -17.71 2.67 -5.03
C SER A 74 -18.90 1.80 -4.55
N GLY A 75 -20.12 2.27 -4.72
CA GLY A 75 -21.32 1.69 -4.13
C GLY A 75 -21.50 2.06 -2.65
N ILE A 76 -20.62 2.88 -2.09
CA ILE A 76 -20.65 3.38 -0.73
C ILE A 76 -21.14 4.85 -0.79
N PRO A 77 -22.37 5.17 -0.32
CA PRO A 77 -22.98 6.47 -0.56
C PRO A 77 -22.16 7.66 -0.06
N SER A 78 -21.54 7.57 1.11
CA SER A 78 -20.70 8.62 1.69
C SER A 78 -19.43 8.87 0.86
N THR A 79 -18.78 7.80 0.43
CA THR A 79 -17.60 7.88 -0.46
C THR A 79 -17.99 8.45 -1.83
N ASP A 80 -19.08 7.97 -2.42
CA ASP A 80 -19.55 8.41 -3.72
C ASP A 80 -19.94 9.90 -3.72
N GLU A 81 -20.50 10.40 -2.62
CA GLU A 81 -20.81 11.82 -2.47
C GLU A 81 -19.55 12.69 -2.39
N VAL A 82 -18.54 12.26 -1.61
CA VAL A 82 -17.26 12.97 -1.54
C VAL A 82 -16.56 12.96 -2.88
N LEU A 83 -16.52 11.80 -3.58
CA LEU A 83 -15.93 11.70 -4.90
C LEU A 83 -16.64 12.62 -5.91
N ARG A 84 -17.97 12.70 -5.85
CA ARG A 84 -18.75 13.61 -6.69
C ARG A 84 -18.38 15.08 -6.46
N ILE A 85 -18.19 15.49 -5.20
CA ILE A 85 -17.79 16.87 -4.83
C ILE A 85 -16.39 17.19 -5.34
N LEU A 86 -15.47 16.21 -5.28
CA LEU A 86 -14.09 16.34 -5.77
C LEU A 86 -13.98 16.28 -7.30
N GLY A 87 -15.09 16.03 -8.02
CA GLY A 87 -15.05 15.76 -9.46
C GLY A 87 -14.49 14.39 -9.79
N GLY A 88 -14.68 13.42 -8.87
CA GLY A 88 -14.23 12.03 -9.06
C GLY A 88 -14.96 11.36 -10.23
N TYR A 89 -14.21 10.71 -11.12
CA TYR A 89 -14.76 10.10 -12.31
C TYR A 89 -14.33 8.64 -12.50
N GLU A 90 -13.32 8.18 -11.75
CA GLU A 90 -12.79 6.84 -11.89
C GLU A 90 -12.28 6.29 -10.56
N LEU A 91 -12.58 5.02 -10.31
CA LEU A 91 -12.11 4.23 -9.18
C LEU A 91 -11.62 2.89 -9.71
N GLU A 92 -10.33 2.61 -9.62
CA GLU A 92 -9.68 1.41 -10.16
C GLU A 92 -8.92 0.67 -9.08
N ARG A 93 -8.99 -0.67 -9.08
CA ARG A 93 -8.17 -1.47 -8.16
C ARG A 93 -6.68 -1.31 -8.47
N VAL A 94 -5.88 -0.99 -7.46
CA VAL A 94 -4.40 -0.93 -7.57
C VAL A 94 -3.83 -2.28 -7.98
N PHE A 95 -4.39 -3.36 -7.41
CA PHE A 95 -3.99 -4.74 -7.69
C PHE A 95 -5.10 -5.42 -8.49
N PRO A 96 -4.91 -5.62 -9.80
CA PRO A 96 -5.90 -6.31 -10.62
C PRO A 96 -6.21 -7.72 -10.10
N VAL A 97 -7.41 -8.20 -10.39
CA VAL A 97 -7.81 -9.57 -10.02
C VAL A 97 -6.99 -10.57 -10.85
N ASP A 98 -6.21 -11.41 -10.16
CA ASP A 98 -5.55 -12.57 -10.75
C ASP A 98 -6.03 -13.83 -10.02
N PRO A 99 -6.80 -14.72 -10.66
CA PRO A 99 -7.35 -15.92 -10.03
C PRO A 99 -6.29 -16.80 -9.33
N ARG A 100 -5.05 -16.77 -9.81
CA ARG A 100 -3.94 -17.53 -9.23
C ARG A 100 -3.45 -16.98 -7.89
N HIS A 101 -3.70 -15.71 -7.62
CA HIS A 101 -3.16 -14.97 -6.48
C HIS A 101 -4.21 -14.24 -5.65
N GLU A 102 -5.49 -14.31 -6.06
CA GLU A 102 -6.59 -13.55 -5.44
C GLU A 102 -6.77 -13.89 -3.96
N GLU A 103 -6.68 -15.17 -3.58
CA GLU A 103 -6.79 -15.59 -2.18
C GLU A 103 -5.71 -14.92 -1.31
N ARG A 104 -4.46 -14.92 -1.78
CA ARG A 104 -3.35 -14.27 -1.08
C ARG A 104 -3.51 -12.74 -1.06
N ALA A 105 -3.96 -12.15 -2.15
CA ALA A 105 -4.23 -10.72 -2.25
C ALA A 105 -5.32 -10.30 -1.24
N ARG A 106 -6.38 -11.09 -1.10
CA ARG A 106 -7.46 -10.86 -0.14
C ARG A 106 -6.98 -11.03 1.30
N ALA A 107 -6.23 -12.09 1.60
CA ALA A 107 -5.67 -12.34 2.93
C ALA A 107 -4.78 -11.17 3.43
N ASN A 108 -4.12 -10.46 2.50
CA ASN A 108 -3.29 -9.29 2.80
C ASN A 108 -4.01 -7.94 2.61
N GLY A 109 -5.31 -7.95 2.33
CA GLY A 109 -6.12 -6.73 2.13
C GLY A 109 -5.71 -5.90 0.91
N MET A 110 -5.06 -6.52 -0.09
CA MET A 110 -4.66 -5.83 -1.33
C MET A 110 -5.87 -5.50 -2.20
N HIS A 111 -6.92 -6.30 -2.14
CA HIS A 111 -8.18 -6.09 -2.86
C HIS A 111 -8.93 -4.82 -2.45
N LEU A 112 -8.55 -4.21 -1.32
CA LEU A 112 -9.16 -3.00 -0.78
C LEU A 112 -8.47 -1.71 -1.24
N TRP A 113 -7.37 -1.82 -1.98
CA TRP A 113 -6.63 -0.67 -2.47
C TRP A 113 -7.14 -0.23 -3.84
N TYR A 114 -7.48 1.06 -3.93
CA TYR A 114 -8.00 1.69 -5.14
C TYR A 114 -7.23 2.96 -5.47
N ILE A 115 -7.07 3.23 -6.77
CA ILE A 115 -6.70 4.53 -7.30
C ILE A 115 -8.02 5.29 -7.52
N VAL A 116 -8.09 6.47 -6.96
CA VAL A 116 -9.17 7.44 -7.21
C VAL A 116 -8.64 8.50 -8.14
N ARG A 117 -9.31 8.71 -9.26
CA ARG A 117 -9.03 9.81 -10.19
C ARG A 117 -10.15 10.85 -10.11
N PHE A 118 -9.76 12.11 -9.98
CA PHE A 118 -10.66 13.24 -9.84
C PHE A 118 -10.12 14.45 -10.62
N ASP A 119 -10.85 15.56 -10.60
CA ASP A 119 -10.46 16.76 -11.34
C ASP A 119 -9.07 17.26 -10.87
N LYS A 120 -8.14 17.41 -11.82
CA LYS A 120 -6.78 17.89 -11.56
C LYS A 120 -6.71 19.30 -11.00
N ASN A 121 -7.77 20.09 -11.17
CA ASN A 121 -7.86 21.43 -10.58
C ASN A 121 -8.23 21.38 -9.09
N THR A 122 -8.64 20.23 -8.57
CA THR A 122 -8.95 20.05 -7.15
C THR A 122 -7.65 19.95 -6.34
N ASP A 123 -7.52 20.77 -5.32
CA ASP A 123 -6.37 20.74 -4.41
C ASP A 123 -6.27 19.37 -3.71
N LEU A 124 -5.11 18.73 -3.81
CA LEU A 124 -4.84 17.43 -3.18
C LEU A 124 -5.06 17.46 -1.66
N LYS A 125 -4.75 18.58 -0.98
CA LYS A 125 -5.00 18.72 0.47
C LYS A 125 -6.47 18.67 0.78
N VAL A 126 -7.30 19.34 -0.04
CA VAL A 126 -8.75 19.31 0.11
C VAL A 126 -9.28 17.89 -0.11
N ALA A 127 -8.80 17.21 -1.17
CA ALA A 127 -9.20 15.84 -1.48
C ALA A 127 -8.84 14.86 -0.35
N VAL A 128 -7.60 14.92 0.14
CA VAL A 128 -7.14 14.06 1.24
C VAL A 128 -7.93 14.33 2.52
N ASN A 129 -8.16 15.60 2.88
CA ASN A 129 -8.94 15.96 4.06
C ASN A 129 -10.39 15.47 3.99
N SER A 130 -11.02 15.58 2.81
CA SER A 130 -12.39 15.12 2.62
C SER A 130 -12.51 13.59 2.72
N LEU A 131 -11.59 12.86 2.10
CA LEU A 131 -11.56 11.40 2.15
C LEU A 131 -11.17 10.85 3.53
N ARG A 132 -10.31 11.55 4.26
CA ARG A 132 -9.89 11.15 5.61
C ARG A 132 -11.03 11.17 6.64
N GLN A 133 -12.06 11.98 6.40
CA GLN A 133 -13.21 12.05 7.30
C GLN A 133 -14.15 10.85 7.15
N LEU A 134 -13.96 10.03 6.11
CA LEU A 134 -14.78 8.86 5.85
C LEU A 134 -14.33 7.69 6.71
N GLY A 135 -15.21 7.13 7.54
CA GLY A 135 -14.93 5.99 8.39
C GLY A 135 -14.61 4.70 7.62
N GLU A 136 -15.06 4.60 6.37
CA GLU A 136 -14.81 3.49 5.46
C GLU A 136 -13.43 3.53 4.79
N VAL A 137 -12.68 4.64 4.90
CA VAL A 137 -11.33 4.78 4.35
C VAL A 137 -10.31 4.63 5.47
N SER A 138 -9.50 3.59 5.40
CA SER A 138 -8.49 3.27 6.43
C SER A 138 -7.13 3.92 6.16
N LYS A 139 -6.76 4.14 4.90
CA LYS A 139 -5.49 4.76 4.51
C LYS A 139 -5.66 5.59 3.23
N ILE A 140 -4.87 6.65 3.16
CA ILE A 140 -4.76 7.50 1.97
C ILE A 140 -3.28 7.75 1.69
N GLN A 141 -2.89 7.67 0.43
CA GLN A 141 -1.54 7.94 -0.04
C GLN A 141 -1.60 8.77 -1.33
N CYS A 142 -0.66 9.69 -1.47
CA CYS A 142 -0.46 10.36 -2.76
C CYS A 142 0.17 9.38 -3.74
N ASN A 143 -0.31 9.36 -4.98
CA ASN A 143 0.41 8.72 -6.06
C ASN A 143 1.58 9.63 -6.45
N THR A 144 2.76 9.07 -6.71
CA THR A 144 3.94 9.86 -7.08
C THR A 144 4.42 9.48 -8.47
N THR A 145 4.82 10.48 -9.24
CA THR A 145 5.38 10.25 -10.57
C THR A 145 6.88 10.10 -10.47
N LEU A 146 7.37 8.88 -10.71
CA LEU A 146 8.80 8.63 -10.76
C LEU A 146 9.39 9.24 -12.05
N LYS A 147 10.25 10.25 -11.88
CA LYS A 147 11.04 10.80 -12.99
C LYS A 147 12.32 9.99 -13.13
N ARG A 148 12.51 9.38 -14.29
CA ARG A 148 13.78 8.75 -14.61
C ARG A 148 14.87 9.82 -14.67
N VAL A 149 15.92 9.68 -13.88
CA VAL A 149 17.10 10.53 -13.97
C VAL A 149 17.87 10.10 -15.22
N ASP A 150 17.60 10.75 -16.33
CA ASP A 150 18.39 10.55 -17.53
C ASP A 150 19.73 11.25 -17.36
N ASN A 151 20.80 10.47 -17.46
CA ASN A 151 22.14 11.05 -17.56
C ASN A 151 22.44 11.37 -19.03
N PRO A 152 22.37 12.62 -19.46
CA PRO A 152 22.56 12.99 -20.86
C PRO A 152 23.97 12.66 -21.36
N SER A 153 24.92 12.46 -20.46
CA SER A 153 26.31 12.08 -20.79
C SER A 153 26.45 10.58 -21.09
N ARG A 154 25.46 9.75 -20.76
CA ARG A 154 25.45 8.31 -21.04
C ARG A 154 24.43 8.00 -22.13
N LYS A 155 24.92 8.00 -23.39
CA LYS A 155 24.11 7.44 -24.47
C LYS A 155 24.11 5.91 -24.32
N PRO A 156 22.93 5.25 -24.34
CA PRO A 156 22.89 3.80 -24.39
C PRO A 156 23.61 3.34 -25.65
N ILE A 157 24.61 2.49 -25.50
CA ILE A 157 25.33 1.87 -26.60
C ILE A 157 24.58 0.58 -26.92
N ALA A 158 23.98 0.52 -28.11
CA ALA A 158 23.40 -0.72 -28.60
C ALA A 158 24.54 -1.73 -28.82
N ILE A 159 24.45 -2.88 -28.19
CA ILE A 159 25.37 -4.00 -28.43
C ILE A 159 24.84 -4.71 -29.68
N SER A 160 25.67 -4.85 -30.71
CA SER A 160 25.29 -5.56 -31.93
C SER A 160 25.09 -7.06 -31.66
N SER A 161 24.21 -7.70 -32.42
CA SER A 161 23.93 -9.15 -32.31
C SER A 161 25.21 -9.97 -32.48
N GLU A 162 26.10 -9.57 -33.42
CA GLU A 162 27.37 -10.24 -33.68
C GLU A 162 28.29 -10.24 -32.45
N ARG A 163 28.25 -9.15 -31.66
CA ARG A 163 29.05 -9.05 -30.44
C ARG A 163 28.49 -9.93 -29.33
N LEU A 164 27.18 -10.15 -29.31
CA LEU A 164 26.51 -11.07 -28.38
C LEU A 164 26.77 -12.53 -28.77
N GLU A 165 26.79 -12.85 -30.08
CA GLU A 165 27.05 -14.19 -30.57
C GLU A 165 28.50 -14.64 -30.33
N GLY A 166 29.47 -13.71 -30.35
CA GLY A 166 30.88 -13.96 -30.06
C GLY A 166 31.22 -14.00 -28.56
N ALA A 167 30.27 -13.75 -27.67
CA ALA A 167 30.53 -13.77 -26.25
C ALA A 167 30.75 -15.20 -25.73
N PRO A 168 31.76 -15.46 -24.85
CA PRO A 168 32.00 -16.79 -24.30
C PRO A 168 30.76 -17.22 -23.48
N ARG A 169 30.25 -18.40 -23.82
CA ARG A 169 29.16 -19.01 -23.02
C ARG A 169 29.78 -19.60 -21.77
N ILE A 170 29.30 -19.16 -20.61
CA ILE A 170 29.67 -19.74 -19.33
C ILE A 170 28.91 -21.06 -19.21
N ALA A 171 29.61 -22.20 -19.34
CA ALA A 171 28.98 -23.51 -19.39
C ALA A 171 28.22 -23.89 -18.10
N GLU A 172 28.52 -23.22 -16.99
CA GLU A 172 27.91 -23.48 -15.68
C GLU A 172 26.89 -22.39 -15.25
N ALA A 173 26.54 -21.48 -16.15
CA ALA A 173 25.55 -20.43 -15.83
C ALA A 173 24.15 -21.04 -15.68
N PRO A 174 23.33 -20.58 -14.71
CA PRO A 174 21.99 -21.11 -14.48
C PRO A 174 21.02 -20.83 -15.64
N PHE A 175 21.39 -19.99 -16.58
CA PHE A 175 20.62 -19.66 -17.78
C PHE A 175 21.57 -19.42 -18.97
N ASN A 176 21.05 -19.70 -20.15
CA ASN A 176 21.78 -19.57 -21.42
C ASN A 176 21.64 -18.13 -21.98
N ASP A 177 22.13 -17.12 -21.25
CA ASP A 177 22.16 -15.73 -21.68
C ASP A 177 23.60 -15.37 -22.12
N PRO A 178 23.85 -15.12 -23.40
CA PRO A 178 25.18 -14.75 -23.89
C PRO A 178 25.67 -13.40 -23.36
N GLY A 179 24.77 -12.56 -22.83
CA GLY A 179 25.10 -11.27 -22.19
C GLY A 179 25.34 -11.36 -20.69
N LEU A 180 25.22 -12.54 -20.07
CA LEU A 180 25.26 -12.72 -18.62
C LEU A 180 26.54 -12.18 -17.98
N TYR A 181 27.68 -12.39 -18.62
CA TYR A 181 28.98 -11.95 -18.10
C TYR A 181 29.16 -10.42 -18.13
N HIS A 182 28.35 -9.68 -18.87
CA HIS A 182 28.31 -8.23 -18.83
C HIS A 182 27.44 -7.67 -17.68
N GLN A 183 26.68 -8.53 -17.03
CA GLN A 183 25.82 -8.15 -15.93
C GLN A 183 26.61 -8.26 -14.62
N TRP A 184 27.22 -7.16 -14.22
CA TRP A 184 28.06 -7.07 -13.02
C TRP A 184 27.43 -7.64 -11.73
N GLY A 185 26.09 -7.68 -11.66
CA GLY A 185 25.37 -8.23 -10.51
C GLY A 185 25.45 -9.75 -10.35
N TYR A 186 25.88 -10.48 -11.40
CA TYR A 186 26.01 -11.94 -11.40
C TYR A 186 27.47 -12.43 -11.35
N ILE A 187 28.41 -11.51 -11.47
CA ILE A 187 29.85 -11.82 -11.36
C ILE A 187 30.25 -11.56 -9.91
N LYS A 188 30.40 -12.62 -9.13
CA LYS A 188 31.02 -12.58 -7.79
C LYS A 188 32.40 -13.24 -7.85
#